data_0462192bce358941901844325de39422
#
_entry.id   0462192bce358941901844325de39422
#
_cell.length_a   1.000
_cell.length_b   1.000
_cell.length_c   1.000
_cell.angle_alpha   90.00
_cell.angle_beta   90.00
_cell.angle_gamma   90.00
#
_symmetry.space_group_name_H-M   'P 1'
#
loop_
_entity.id
_entity.type
_entity.pdbx_description
1 polymer ?
#
loop_
_entity_poly.entity_id
_entity_poly.type
_entity_poly.pdbx_seq_one_letter_code
_entity_poly.pdbx_strand_id
1 'polypeptide(L)'
;MHILIATDAQWVVNEVKAALDSPSTTFAVLSNGREVAPAVAANTPDIAILDMQVGSMGGMAITMDLRLDQSSGALPKVPVLMLLDRVADVHMARRSGADGWTIKPLDSLRLRKAVTAIAGGGCYAEGIPTPDLEEETAEEAVAEDATVTEEVAAEAVAAADTVAQ
;
A
#
# COMPACT_ATOMS: atom_id res chain seq x y z
N MET A 1 -15.02 4.00 13.89
CA MET A 1 -14.09 3.70 12.77
C MET A 1 -14.87 3.12 11.61
N HIS A 2 -14.72 3.67 10.42
CA HIS A 2 -15.39 3.18 9.20
C HIS A 2 -14.40 2.32 8.39
N ILE A 3 -14.70 1.03 8.21
CA ILE A 3 -13.84 0.05 7.54
C ILE A 3 -14.50 -0.38 6.23
N LEU A 4 -13.80 -0.20 5.12
CA LEU A 4 -14.20 -0.77 3.83
C LEU A 4 -13.51 -2.12 3.66
N ILE A 5 -14.26 -3.17 3.32
CA ILE A 5 -13.76 -4.52 3.04
C ILE A 5 -14.10 -4.86 1.60
N ALA A 6 -13.10 -5.16 0.78
CA ALA A 6 -13.29 -5.63 -0.59
C ALA A 6 -12.81 -7.09 -0.71
N THR A 7 -13.75 -8.01 -0.81
CA THR A 7 -13.53 -9.46 -1.01
C THR A 7 -14.81 -10.12 -1.50
N ASP A 8 -14.70 -11.15 -2.31
CA ASP A 8 -15.80 -12.03 -2.72
C ASP A 8 -15.94 -13.25 -1.78
N ALA A 9 -15.00 -13.46 -0.89
CA ALA A 9 -14.97 -14.57 0.05
C ALA A 9 -15.70 -14.22 1.36
N GLN A 10 -16.91 -14.75 1.57
CA GLN A 10 -17.73 -14.47 2.76
C GLN A 10 -17.02 -14.83 4.08
N TRP A 11 -16.16 -15.86 4.08
CA TRP A 11 -15.40 -16.25 5.27
C TRP A 11 -14.39 -15.15 5.68
N VAL A 12 -13.75 -14.44 4.72
CA VAL A 12 -12.88 -13.31 5.01
C VAL A 12 -13.68 -12.17 5.66
N VAL A 13 -14.85 -11.86 5.13
CA VAL A 13 -15.75 -10.85 5.73
C VAL A 13 -16.07 -11.19 7.19
N ASN A 14 -16.40 -12.45 7.46
CA ASN A 14 -16.75 -12.91 8.79
C ASN A 14 -15.57 -12.82 9.76
N GLU A 15 -14.36 -13.23 9.34
CA GLU A 15 -13.15 -13.16 10.17
C GLU A 15 -12.75 -11.70 10.45
N VAL A 16 -12.77 -10.84 9.44
CA VAL A 16 -12.45 -9.42 9.60
C VAL A 16 -13.45 -8.75 10.56
N LYS A 17 -14.75 -8.99 10.38
CA LYS A 17 -15.78 -8.47 11.28
C LYS A 17 -15.61 -9.00 12.69
N ALA A 18 -15.41 -10.30 12.88
CA ALA A 18 -15.21 -10.89 14.19
C ALA A 18 -13.98 -10.32 14.92
N ALA A 19 -12.91 -10.01 14.16
CA ALA A 19 -11.71 -9.44 14.73
C ALA A 19 -11.85 -7.96 15.10
N LEU A 20 -12.58 -7.16 14.31
CA LEU A 20 -12.59 -5.70 14.40
C LEU A 20 -13.92 -5.11 14.90
N ASP A 21 -14.91 -5.96 15.20
CA ASP A 21 -16.21 -5.51 15.69
C ASP A 21 -16.09 -4.74 17.00
N SER A 22 -16.72 -3.59 17.04
CA SER A 22 -16.86 -2.75 18.23
C SER A 22 -18.09 -1.84 18.09
N PRO A 23 -18.66 -1.31 19.20
CA PRO A 23 -19.82 -0.43 19.14
C PRO A 23 -19.65 0.81 18.27
N SER A 24 -18.40 1.22 17.99
CA SER A 24 -18.06 2.39 17.19
C SER A 24 -17.53 2.04 15.78
N THR A 25 -17.56 0.75 15.40
CA THR A 25 -17.07 0.30 14.08
C THR A 25 -18.22 0.08 13.12
N THR A 26 -18.10 0.64 11.91
CA THR A 26 -19.01 0.41 10.80
C THR A 26 -18.28 -0.24 9.65
N PHE A 27 -18.95 -1.13 8.93
CA PHE A 27 -18.36 -1.88 7.82
C PHE A 27 -19.11 -1.63 6.53
N ALA A 28 -18.38 -1.28 5.47
CA ALA A 28 -18.84 -1.35 4.09
C ALA A 28 -18.21 -2.58 3.44
N VAL A 29 -19.00 -3.47 2.86
CA VAL A 29 -18.50 -4.70 2.24
C VAL A 29 -18.82 -4.68 0.74
N LEU A 30 -17.79 -4.86 -0.09
CA LEU A 30 -17.88 -4.89 -1.54
C LEU A 30 -17.32 -6.22 -2.06
N SER A 31 -18.04 -6.85 -2.96
CA SER A 31 -17.59 -8.08 -3.66
C SER A 31 -17.01 -7.80 -5.04
N ASN A 32 -17.06 -6.55 -5.49
CA ASN A 32 -16.60 -6.12 -6.80
C ASN A 32 -15.55 -5.00 -6.63
N GLY A 33 -14.31 -5.27 -7.05
CA GLY A 33 -13.21 -4.33 -6.88
C GLY A 33 -13.41 -2.98 -7.59
N ARG A 34 -14.16 -2.94 -8.70
CA ARG A 34 -14.45 -1.69 -9.42
C ARG A 34 -15.35 -0.73 -8.66
N GLU A 35 -16.05 -1.20 -7.64
CA GLU A 35 -16.92 -0.37 -6.80
C GLU A 35 -16.15 0.34 -5.67
N VAL A 36 -14.87 -0.01 -5.44
CA VAL A 36 -14.10 0.52 -4.32
C VAL A 36 -13.83 2.01 -4.46
N ALA A 37 -13.30 2.49 -5.59
CA ALA A 37 -13.01 3.91 -5.77
C ALA A 37 -14.29 4.78 -5.69
N PRO A 38 -15.42 4.43 -6.34
CA PRO A 38 -16.70 5.12 -6.14
C PRO A 38 -17.18 5.11 -4.69
N ALA A 39 -17.03 4.01 -3.97
CA ALA A 39 -17.43 3.92 -2.56
C ALA A 39 -16.58 4.80 -1.66
N VAL A 40 -15.26 4.87 -1.89
CA VAL A 40 -14.34 5.78 -1.20
C VAL A 40 -14.71 7.24 -1.46
N ALA A 41 -15.06 7.59 -2.70
CA ALA A 41 -15.51 8.93 -3.05
C ALA A 41 -16.80 9.33 -2.34
N ALA A 42 -17.75 8.39 -2.21
CA ALA A 42 -19.04 8.63 -1.57
C ALA A 42 -18.94 8.73 -0.04
N ASN A 43 -18.14 7.89 0.58
CA ASN A 43 -17.93 7.85 2.03
C ASN A 43 -16.52 7.33 2.33
N THR A 44 -15.58 8.24 2.57
CA THR A 44 -14.18 7.92 2.82
C THR A 44 -14.02 7.05 4.08
N PRO A 45 -13.47 5.82 3.96
CA PRO A 45 -13.20 4.97 5.11
C PRO A 45 -11.93 5.40 5.85
N ASP A 46 -11.87 5.06 7.14
CA ASP A 46 -10.64 5.22 7.94
C ASP A 46 -9.55 4.23 7.51
N ILE A 47 -9.96 3.08 6.96
CA ILE A 47 -9.06 2.07 6.37
C ILE A 47 -9.80 1.22 5.34
N ALA A 48 -9.13 0.86 4.25
CA ALA A 48 -9.59 -0.12 3.27
C ALA A 48 -8.83 -1.44 3.45
N ILE A 49 -9.57 -2.53 3.67
CA ILE A 49 -9.03 -3.90 3.74
C ILE A 49 -9.36 -4.58 2.42
N LEU A 50 -8.34 -4.85 1.62
CA LEU A 50 -8.47 -5.35 0.26
C LEU A 50 -7.94 -6.77 0.14
N ASP A 51 -8.79 -7.70 -0.25
CA ASP A 51 -8.34 -9.04 -0.61
C ASP A 51 -7.54 -9.00 -1.92
N MET A 52 -6.41 -9.70 -1.97
CA MET A 52 -5.63 -9.81 -3.19
C MET A 52 -6.46 -10.37 -4.35
N GLN A 53 -7.35 -11.31 -4.06
CA GLN A 53 -8.23 -11.97 -5.03
C GLN A 53 -9.68 -11.53 -4.85
N VAL A 54 -9.98 -10.29 -5.19
CA VAL A 54 -11.37 -9.83 -5.26
C VAL A 54 -11.88 -9.83 -6.70
N GLY A 55 -13.15 -10.13 -6.91
CA GLY A 55 -13.76 -10.24 -8.23
C GLY A 55 -13.64 -8.96 -9.06
N SER A 56 -13.53 -9.10 -10.35
CA SER A 56 -13.47 -8.07 -11.40
C SER A 56 -12.21 -7.18 -11.41
N MET A 57 -11.63 -6.86 -10.27
CA MET A 57 -10.41 -6.05 -10.14
C MET A 57 -9.71 -6.45 -8.84
N GLY A 58 -8.55 -7.08 -8.93
CA GLY A 58 -7.81 -7.60 -7.77
C GLY A 58 -7.26 -6.49 -6.87
N GLY A 59 -6.97 -6.82 -5.61
CA GLY A 59 -6.54 -5.89 -4.57
C GLY A 59 -5.33 -5.02 -4.96
N MET A 60 -4.37 -5.58 -5.70
CA MET A 60 -3.24 -4.81 -6.24
C MET A 60 -3.70 -3.68 -7.16
N ALA A 61 -4.54 -4.00 -8.15
CA ALA A 61 -5.03 -3.01 -9.10
C ALA A 61 -5.91 -1.95 -8.43
N ILE A 62 -6.76 -2.35 -7.47
CA ILE A 62 -7.55 -1.42 -6.67
C ILE A 62 -6.64 -0.44 -5.91
N THR A 63 -5.58 -0.95 -5.27
CA THR A 63 -4.65 -0.10 -4.52
C THR A 63 -3.96 0.90 -5.44
N MET A 64 -3.48 0.47 -6.60
CA MET A 64 -2.84 1.37 -7.58
C MET A 64 -3.81 2.44 -8.10
N ASP A 65 -5.07 2.09 -8.37
CA ASP A 65 -6.12 3.01 -8.77
C ASP A 65 -6.39 4.07 -7.70
N LEU A 66 -6.54 3.64 -6.44
CA LEU A 66 -6.68 4.55 -5.30
C LEU A 66 -5.46 5.48 -5.16
N ARG A 67 -4.24 4.99 -5.34
CA ARG A 67 -3.02 5.82 -5.26
C ARG A 67 -2.95 6.84 -6.40
N LEU A 68 -3.37 6.46 -7.60
CA LEU A 68 -3.44 7.37 -8.74
C LEU A 68 -4.45 8.50 -8.48
N ASP A 69 -5.66 8.17 -8.03
CA ASP A 69 -6.70 9.16 -7.72
C ASP A 69 -6.31 10.07 -6.56
N GLN A 70 -5.59 9.55 -5.56
CA GLN A 70 -5.02 10.34 -4.46
C GLN A 70 -3.94 11.31 -4.97
N SER A 71 -3.06 10.88 -5.85
CA SER A 71 -2.00 11.72 -6.40
C SER A 71 -2.52 12.85 -7.28
N SER A 72 -3.64 12.62 -7.97
CA SER A 72 -4.35 13.63 -8.76
C SER A 72 -5.22 14.58 -7.92
N GLY A 73 -5.42 14.28 -6.63
CA GLY A 73 -6.31 15.01 -5.74
C GLY A 73 -7.80 14.69 -5.94
N ALA A 74 -8.13 13.64 -6.73
CA ALA A 74 -9.51 13.20 -6.95
C ALA A 74 -10.10 12.49 -5.73
N LEU A 75 -9.26 11.77 -4.96
CA LEU A 75 -9.65 11.10 -3.72
C LEU A 75 -8.76 11.52 -2.55
N PRO A 76 -9.27 11.48 -1.31
CA PRO A 76 -8.45 11.62 -0.11
C PRO A 76 -7.53 10.40 0.08
N LYS A 77 -6.44 10.57 0.83
CA LYS A 77 -5.56 9.44 1.17
C LYS A 77 -6.28 8.48 2.11
N VAL A 78 -6.47 7.24 1.66
CA VAL A 78 -7.05 6.15 2.46
C VAL A 78 -5.98 5.13 2.76
N PRO A 79 -5.76 4.79 4.05
CA PRO A 79 -4.86 3.70 4.42
C PRO A 79 -5.36 2.36 3.86
N VAL A 80 -4.43 1.54 3.32
CA VAL A 80 -4.75 0.26 2.68
C VAL A 80 -4.03 -0.89 3.37
N LEU A 81 -4.80 -1.85 3.88
CA LEU A 81 -4.31 -3.16 4.32
C LEU A 81 -4.66 -4.22 3.27
N MET A 82 -3.67 -4.92 2.74
CA MET A 82 -3.89 -5.99 1.76
C MET A 82 -3.86 -7.36 2.43
N LEU A 83 -4.82 -8.22 2.06
CA LEU A 83 -4.87 -9.63 2.51
C LEU A 83 -4.29 -10.52 1.41
N LEU A 84 -3.20 -11.21 1.72
CA LEU A 84 -2.45 -12.04 0.78
C LEU A 84 -2.72 -13.53 1.03
N ASP A 85 -2.71 -14.33 -0.04
CA ASP A 85 -2.82 -15.79 0.07
C ASP A 85 -1.46 -16.44 0.29
N ARG A 86 -0.37 -15.84 -0.17
CA ARG A 86 0.98 -16.40 -0.15
C ARG A 86 2.03 -15.36 0.20
N VAL A 87 3.11 -15.79 0.83
CA VAL A 87 4.30 -14.95 1.09
C VAL A 87 4.88 -14.38 -0.20
N ALA A 88 4.84 -15.13 -1.32
CA ALA A 88 5.32 -14.67 -2.61
C ALA A 88 4.58 -13.43 -3.15
N ASP A 89 3.36 -13.18 -2.69
CA ASP A 89 2.54 -12.05 -3.13
C ASP A 89 2.93 -10.71 -2.42
N VAL A 90 3.80 -10.76 -1.42
CA VAL A 90 4.28 -9.59 -0.66
C VAL A 90 4.91 -8.55 -1.58
N HIS A 91 5.70 -8.97 -2.57
CA HIS A 91 6.29 -8.06 -3.54
C HIS A 91 5.24 -7.26 -4.33
N MET A 92 4.12 -7.88 -4.68
CA MET A 92 3.03 -7.19 -5.38
C MET A 92 2.29 -6.20 -4.47
N ALA A 93 2.05 -6.57 -3.21
CA ALA A 93 1.45 -5.67 -2.22
C ALA A 93 2.33 -4.43 -2.01
N ARG A 94 3.63 -4.61 -1.86
CA ARG A 94 4.59 -3.51 -1.72
C ARG A 94 4.59 -2.60 -2.96
N ARG A 95 4.70 -3.15 -4.15
CA ARG A 95 4.70 -2.37 -5.41
C ARG A 95 3.39 -1.64 -5.70
N SER A 96 2.27 -2.11 -5.16
CA SER A 96 0.99 -1.41 -5.32
C SER A 96 0.88 -0.14 -4.47
N GLY A 97 1.78 0.07 -3.52
CA GLY A 97 1.71 1.16 -2.56
C GLY A 97 0.72 0.90 -1.41
N ALA A 98 0.48 -0.37 -1.05
CA ALA A 98 -0.27 -0.70 0.17
C ALA A 98 0.50 -0.23 1.41
N ASP A 99 -0.20 0.28 2.43
CA ASP A 99 0.41 0.72 3.69
C ASP A 99 0.75 -0.48 4.59
N GLY A 100 0.18 -1.64 4.29
CA GLY A 100 0.56 -2.90 4.93
C GLY A 100 -0.16 -4.10 4.36
N TRP A 101 0.25 -5.28 4.83
CA TRP A 101 -0.33 -6.55 4.42
C TRP A 101 -0.27 -7.59 5.52
N THR A 102 -1.21 -8.53 5.48
CA THR A 102 -1.21 -9.76 6.27
C THR A 102 -1.41 -10.97 5.35
N ILE A 103 -0.89 -12.13 5.77
CA ILE A 103 -0.97 -13.36 5.00
C ILE A 103 -2.02 -14.27 5.63
N LYS A 104 -2.93 -14.80 4.80
CA LYS A 104 -3.92 -15.79 5.24
C LYS A 104 -3.24 -17.10 5.67
N PRO A 105 -3.74 -17.82 6.69
CA PRO A 105 -5.02 -17.59 7.39
C PRO A 105 -4.98 -16.38 8.30
N LEU A 106 -6.12 -15.67 8.39
CA LEU A 106 -6.23 -14.48 9.21
C LEU A 106 -6.22 -14.84 10.70
N ASP A 107 -5.51 -14.03 11.48
CA ASP A 107 -5.48 -14.11 12.94
C ASP A 107 -5.98 -12.80 13.53
N SER A 108 -6.92 -12.87 14.46
CA SER A 108 -7.59 -11.70 15.03
C SER A 108 -6.62 -10.72 15.70
N LEU A 109 -5.56 -11.23 16.35
CA LEU A 109 -4.58 -10.37 17.03
C LEU A 109 -3.68 -9.66 16.01
N ARG A 110 -3.20 -10.39 15.01
CA ARG A 110 -2.39 -9.83 13.90
C ARG A 110 -3.19 -8.79 13.13
N LEU A 111 -4.45 -9.09 12.80
CA LEU A 111 -5.32 -8.19 12.07
C LEU A 111 -5.59 -6.90 12.85
N ARG A 112 -5.85 -6.98 14.16
CA ARG A 112 -5.99 -5.80 15.02
C ARG A 112 -4.73 -4.95 15.06
N LYS A 113 -3.55 -5.58 15.20
CA LYS A 113 -2.26 -4.88 15.19
C LYS A 113 -2.04 -4.15 13.86
N ALA A 114 -2.27 -4.83 12.73
CA ALA A 114 -2.14 -4.27 11.41
C ALA A 114 -3.05 -3.05 11.22
N VAL A 115 -4.34 -3.20 11.51
CA VAL A 115 -5.33 -2.12 11.37
C VAL A 115 -4.98 -0.93 12.27
N THR A 116 -4.59 -1.18 13.53
CA THR A 116 -4.22 -0.10 14.45
C THR A 116 -2.98 0.66 13.98
N ALA A 117 -1.94 -0.06 13.51
CA ALA A 117 -0.73 0.56 13.02
C ALA A 117 -1.00 1.42 11.76
N ILE A 118 -1.73 0.86 10.79
CA ILE A 118 -2.00 1.51 9.50
C ILE A 118 -2.97 2.69 9.65
N ALA A 119 -4.05 2.54 10.43
CA ALA A 119 -4.98 3.62 10.71
C ALA A 119 -4.33 4.76 11.52
N GLY A 120 -3.29 4.46 12.29
CA GLY A 120 -2.46 5.45 12.98
C GLY A 120 -1.41 6.13 12.09
N GLY A 121 -1.39 5.86 10.79
CA GLY A 121 -0.44 6.45 9.83
C GLY A 121 0.91 5.72 9.75
N GLY A 122 1.05 4.58 10.43
CA GLY A 122 2.21 3.70 10.31
C GLY A 122 2.05 2.67 9.20
N CYS A 123 2.95 1.69 9.16
CA CYS A 123 2.91 0.56 8.23
C CYS A 123 2.88 -0.78 9.00
N TYR A 124 2.45 -1.83 8.33
CA TYR A 124 2.46 -3.19 8.87
C TYR A 124 2.86 -4.19 7.77
N ALA A 125 3.97 -4.87 7.98
CA ALA A 125 4.51 -5.84 7.03
C ALA A 125 4.65 -7.21 7.68
N GLU A 126 3.88 -8.19 7.22
CA GLU A 126 3.99 -9.57 7.66
C GLU A 126 4.91 -10.36 6.72
N GLY A 127 5.84 -11.13 7.30
CA GLY A 127 6.69 -12.05 6.53
C GLY A 127 8.00 -11.44 6.00
N ILE A 128 8.31 -10.17 6.33
CA ILE A 128 9.61 -9.56 6.05
C ILE A 128 10.24 -9.13 7.38
N PRO A 129 11.50 -9.48 7.66
CA PRO A 129 12.24 -8.90 8.76
C PRO A 129 12.40 -7.38 8.56
N THR A 130 12.19 -6.62 9.60
CA THR A 130 12.20 -5.13 9.61
C THR A 130 13.48 -4.46 9.06
N PRO A 131 14.67 -5.11 9.00
CA PRO A 131 15.88 -4.50 8.46
C PRO A 131 15.84 -4.15 6.98
N ASP A 132 15.07 -4.91 6.18
CA ASP A 132 15.08 -4.76 4.71
C ASP A 132 14.30 -3.55 4.18
N LEU A 133 13.52 -2.88 5.04
CA LEU A 133 12.73 -1.70 4.63
C LEU A 133 13.50 -0.38 4.71
N GLU A 134 14.56 -0.33 5.52
CA GLU A 134 15.38 0.87 5.69
C GLU A 134 16.58 0.90 4.72
N GLU A 135 17.08 -0.26 4.28
CA GLU A 135 18.25 -0.34 3.39
C GLU A 135 17.92 0.00 1.92
N GLU A 136 16.76 -0.40 1.40
CA GLU A 136 16.41 -0.09 -0.01
C GLU A 136 16.15 1.40 -0.27
N THR A 137 15.64 2.14 0.72
CA THR A 137 15.50 3.61 0.59
C THR A 137 16.82 4.34 0.64
N ALA A 138 17.84 3.74 1.28
CA ALA A 138 19.19 4.30 1.36
C ALA A 138 20.01 4.01 0.07
N GLU A 139 19.84 2.83 -0.56
CA GLU A 139 20.52 2.50 -1.82
C GLU A 139 19.98 3.31 -3.00
N GLU A 140 18.67 3.54 -3.09
CA GLU A 140 18.10 4.40 -4.14
C GLU A 140 18.56 5.87 -3.99
N ALA A 141 18.64 6.38 -2.78
CA ALA A 141 19.10 7.75 -2.53
C ALA A 141 20.59 7.93 -2.85
N VAL A 142 21.42 6.90 -2.62
CA VAL A 142 22.87 6.95 -2.92
C VAL A 142 23.12 6.79 -4.43
N ALA A 143 22.29 6.04 -5.15
CA ALA A 143 22.44 5.88 -6.61
C ALA A 143 22.05 7.16 -7.39
N GLU A 144 21.08 7.93 -6.91
CA GLU A 144 20.68 9.20 -7.54
C GLU A 144 21.74 10.29 -7.32
N ASP A 145 22.39 10.35 -6.18
CA ASP A 145 23.45 11.33 -5.88
C ASP A 145 24.75 11.03 -6.63
N ALA A 146 25.07 9.75 -6.89
CA ALA A 146 26.25 9.37 -7.64
C ALA A 146 26.18 9.73 -9.14
N THR A 147 24.99 9.68 -9.75
CA THR A 147 24.81 10.04 -11.17
C THR A 147 24.89 11.54 -11.42
N VAL A 148 24.44 12.36 -10.47
CA VAL A 148 24.50 13.83 -10.59
C VAL A 148 25.94 14.35 -10.48
N THR A 149 26.79 13.74 -9.66
CA THR A 149 28.20 14.16 -9.49
C THR A 149 29.08 13.80 -10.69
N GLU A 150 28.77 12.71 -11.40
CA GLU A 150 29.56 12.29 -12.58
C GLU A 150 29.26 13.15 -13.81
N GLU A 151 28.02 13.59 -14.00
CA GLU A 151 27.61 14.45 -15.10
C GLU A 151 28.20 15.88 -14.99
N VAL A 152 28.26 16.42 -13.79
CA VAL A 152 28.86 17.75 -13.51
C VAL A 152 30.38 17.73 -13.69
N ALA A 153 31.05 16.62 -13.39
CA ALA A 153 32.49 16.47 -13.56
C ALA A 153 32.89 16.34 -15.05
N ALA A 154 32.06 15.70 -15.88
CA ALA A 154 32.31 15.57 -17.31
C ALA A 154 32.15 16.90 -18.06
N GLU A 155 31.22 17.76 -17.65
CA GLU A 155 30.99 19.07 -18.26
C GLU A 155 32.13 20.06 -17.93
N ALA A 156 32.68 19.99 -16.72
CA ALA A 156 33.82 20.83 -16.32
C ALA A 156 35.12 20.53 -17.08
N VAL A 157 35.35 19.28 -17.49
CA VAL A 157 36.53 18.89 -18.25
C VAL A 157 36.44 19.33 -19.73
N ALA A 158 35.23 19.30 -20.32
CA ALA A 158 34.99 19.76 -21.67
C ALA A 158 35.17 21.27 -21.86
N ALA A 159 34.86 22.07 -20.83
CA ALA A 159 35.01 23.53 -20.86
C ALA A 159 36.47 24.00 -20.74
N ALA A 160 37.34 23.23 -20.12
CA ALA A 160 38.77 23.57 -19.96
C ALA A 160 39.60 23.41 -21.23
N ASP A 161 39.18 22.53 -22.14
CA ASP A 161 39.95 22.26 -23.38
C ASP A 161 39.69 23.28 -24.53
N THR A 162 38.63 24.09 -24.39
CA THR A 162 38.26 25.10 -25.43
C THR A 162 38.96 26.43 -25.26
N VAL A 163 39.69 26.71 -24.15
CA VAL A 163 40.34 27.99 -23.89
C VAL A 163 41.83 27.99 -24.24
N ALA A 164 42.42 26.85 -24.67
CA ALA A 164 43.84 26.69 -24.94
C ALA A 164 44.23 26.60 -26.41
N GLN A 165 43.41 27.11 -27.35
CA GLN A 165 43.81 27.30 -28.77
C GLN A 165 43.66 28.75 -29.23
#